data_ff0a0462ee6fdbd9239d7116e1e2172d
#
_entry.id   ff0a0462ee6fdbd9239d7116e1e2172d
#
_cell.length_a   1.000
_cell.length_b   1.000
_cell.length_c   1.000
_cell.angle_alpha   90.00
_cell.angle_beta   90.00
_cell.angle_gamma   90.00
#
_symmetry.space_group_name_H-M   'P 1'
#
loop_
_entity.id
_entity.type
_entity.pdbx_description
1 polymer ?
#
loop_
_entity_poly.entity_id
_entity_poly.type
_entity_poly.pdbx_seq_one_letter_code
_entity_poly.pdbx_strand_id
1 'polypeptide(L)'
;MRIRGFAPGTPCWVELASADPARAAEFYARLFGWEPAGDRFKLGGRAVAGLTRARPDRPAGWLTYLTEHNLESSIMRVREAGGRVVAEPAEGHGGRSAVIADPAGAVLGIWEPRGFTGAQVGGEPGTMTFPELLTDDSVAAANFYGQAFGWLLRDEYGSDGTRGEWITTAHDAMAGLAPSRGGSWWRAAFQVADCVETLEDCRAYGGTVVSGAQDMGFGTYAELLDPWGVPFSIAAPAAIPIELTMSYTPNSGMELTFGG
;
A
#
# COMPACT_ATOMS: atom_id res chain seq x y z
N MET A 1 -4.66 1.09 -14.21
CA MET A 1 -4.41 -0.14 -15.02
C MET A 1 -5.17 -1.32 -14.43
N ARG A 2 -5.82 -2.19 -15.23
CA ARG A 2 -6.54 -3.38 -14.74
C ARG A 2 -5.58 -4.47 -14.25
N ILE A 3 -5.79 -4.95 -13.01
CA ILE A 3 -5.02 -6.05 -12.41
C ILE A 3 -5.81 -7.35 -12.59
N ARG A 4 -5.13 -8.44 -12.96
CA ARG A 4 -5.72 -9.78 -13.13
C ARG A 4 -5.33 -10.77 -12.04
N GLY A 5 -4.29 -10.47 -11.28
CA GLY A 5 -3.77 -11.30 -10.19
C GLY A 5 -2.47 -10.73 -9.65
N PHE A 6 -1.98 -11.32 -8.60
CA PHE A 6 -0.77 -10.91 -7.88
C PHE A 6 0.16 -12.11 -7.73
N ALA A 7 1.46 -11.85 -7.72
CA ALA A 7 2.44 -12.88 -7.42
C ALA A 7 2.41 -13.25 -5.92
N PRO A 8 2.63 -14.50 -5.53
CA PRO A 8 2.70 -14.90 -4.12
C PRO A 8 3.68 -14.03 -3.33
N GLY A 9 3.32 -13.72 -2.09
CA GLY A 9 4.11 -12.87 -1.21
C GLY A 9 4.04 -11.37 -1.54
N THR A 10 3.20 -10.93 -2.48
CA THR A 10 3.09 -9.50 -2.80
C THR A 10 1.82 -8.87 -2.23
N PRO A 11 1.85 -7.56 -1.89
CA PRO A 11 0.66 -6.82 -1.48
C PRO A 11 -0.42 -6.88 -2.55
N CYS A 12 -1.62 -7.33 -2.18
CA CYS A 12 -2.73 -7.53 -3.11
C CYS A 12 -3.99 -6.75 -2.73
N TRP A 13 -4.13 -6.37 -1.47
CA TRP A 13 -5.33 -5.75 -0.94
C TRP A 13 -5.05 -4.92 0.30
N VAL A 14 -5.88 -3.92 0.55
CA VAL A 14 -5.95 -3.19 1.81
C VAL A 14 -7.39 -3.18 2.32
N GLU A 15 -7.58 -3.25 3.63
CA GLU A 15 -8.89 -3.18 4.25
C GLU A 15 -8.86 -2.25 5.46
N LEU A 16 -9.80 -1.31 5.49
CA LEU A 16 -10.01 -0.43 6.63
C LEU A 16 -10.98 -1.08 7.61
N ALA A 17 -10.55 -1.22 8.86
CA ALA A 17 -11.45 -1.43 9.98
C ALA A 17 -11.75 -0.07 10.64
N SER A 18 -13.03 0.28 10.78
CA SER A 18 -13.45 1.57 11.37
C SER A 18 -14.51 1.37 12.43
N ALA A 19 -14.46 2.16 13.51
CA ALA A 19 -15.52 2.21 14.52
C ALA A 19 -16.84 2.73 13.93
N ASP A 20 -16.76 3.62 12.94
CA ASP A 20 -17.88 4.14 12.17
C ASP A 20 -17.62 3.98 10.66
N PRO A 21 -17.94 2.80 10.07
CA PRO A 21 -17.69 2.55 8.66
C PRO A 21 -18.42 3.51 7.72
N ALA A 22 -19.58 4.01 8.09
CA ALA A 22 -20.35 4.91 7.23
C ALA A 22 -19.62 6.26 7.06
N ARG A 23 -19.19 6.87 8.17
CA ARG A 23 -18.44 8.13 8.12
C ARG A 23 -17.05 7.95 7.51
N ALA A 24 -16.39 6.82 7.78
CA ALA A 24 -15.13 6.50 7.12
C ALA A 24 -15.32 6.37 5.60
N ALA A 25 -16.41 5.73 5.16
CA ALA A 25 -16.75 5.65 3.74
C ALA A 25 -16.92 7.03 3.10
N GLU A 26 -17.61 7.97 3.78
CA GLU A 26 -17.78 9.35 3.29
C GLU A 26 -16.44 10.08 3.15
N PHE A 27 -15.54 9.97 4.15
CA PHE A 27 -14.22 10.60 4.11
C PHE A 27 -13.38 10.09 2.93
N TYR A 28 -13.20 8.78 2.81
CA TYR A 28 -12.36 8.21 1.77
C TYR A 28 -12.99 8.31 0.37
N ALA A 29 -14.33 8.28 0.27
CA ALA A 29 -15.04 8.56 -0.99
C ALA A 29 -14.74 9.97 -1.50
N ARG A 30 -14.76 10.98 -0.62
CA ARG A 30 -14.43 12.35 -0.99
C ARG A 30 -12.95 12.53 -1.31
N LEU A 31 -12.06 11.89 -0.54
CA LEU A 31 -10.62 12.07 -0.68
C LEU A 31 -10.06 11.39 -1.94
N PHE A 32 -10.55 10.19 -2.27
CA PHE A 32 -10.01 9.38 -3.37
C PHE A 32 -10.97 9.17 -4.53
N GLY A 33 -12.17 9.77 -4.48
CA GLY A 33 -13.19 9.54 -5.49
C GLY A 33 -13.78 8.12 -5.46
N TRP A 34 -13.73 7.44 -4.30
CA TRP A 34 -14.21 6.07 -4.18
C TRP A 34 -15.72 5.99 -4.06
N GLU A 35 -16.28 4.89 -4.57
CA GLU A 35 -17.69 4.54 -4.48
C GLU A 35 -17.87 3.46 -3.39
N PRO A 36 -18.50 3.78 -2.22
CA PRO A 36 -18.83 2.76 -1.22
C PRO A 36 -19.79 1.71 -1.77
N ALA A 37 -19.48 0.43 -1.64
CA ALA A 37 -20.27 -0.67 -2.17
C ALA A 37 -20.27 -1.87 -1.19
N GLY A 38 -21.12 -1.79 -0.15
CA GLY A 38 -21.20 -2.78 0.90
C GLY A 38 -19.94 -2.81 1.76
N ASP A 39 -19.22 -3.91 1.70
CA ASP A 39 -17.96 -4.14 2.42
C ASP A 39 -16.70 -3.70 1.65
N ARG A 40 -16.86 -2.94 0.57
CA ARG A 40 -15.77 -2.54 -0.33
C ARG A 40 -15.91 -1.10 -0.81
N PHE A 41 -14.76 -0.55 -1.18
CA PHE A 41 -14.66 0.63 -2.01
C PHE A 41 -14.38 0.24 -3.45
N LYS A 42 -14.98 0.98 -4.39
CA LYS A 42 -14.74 0.83 -5.82
C LYS A 42 -14.23 2.14 -6.42
N LEU A 43 -13.49 2.02 -7.49
CA LEU A 43 -13.06 3.11 -8.36
C LEU A 43 -13.42 2.73 -9.79
N GLY A 44 -14.32 3.49 -10.43
CA GLY A 44 -14.86 3.15 -11.74
C GLY A 44 -15.46 1.74 -11.80
N GLY A 45 -16.25 1.37 -10.78
CA GLY A 45 -16.90 0.07 -10.64
C GLY A 45 -15.98 -1.10 -10.24
N ARG A 46 -14.66 -0.89 -10.02
CA ARG A 46 -13.67 -1.93 -9.67
C ARG A 46 -13.25 -1.82 -8.22
N ALA A 47 -13.14 -2.96 -7.52
CA ALA A 47 -12.74 -2.99 -6.12
C ALA A 47 -11.28 -2.51 -5.94
N VAL A 48 -11.08 -1.58 -4.99
CA VAL A 48 -9.77 -0.99 -4.66
C VAL A 48 -9.38 -1.18 -3.20
N ALA A 49 -10.33 -1.22 -2.27
CA ALA A 49 -10.10 -1.43 -0.84
C ALA A 49 -11.32 -2.06 -0.16
N GLY A 50 -11.10 -2.70 0.97
CA GLY A 50 -12.15 -3.23 1.85
C GLY A 50 -12.54 -2.22 2.93
N LEU A 51 -13.75 -2.40 3.49
CA LEU A 51 -14.26 -1.65 4.63
C LEU A 51 -15.01 -2.59 5.57
N THR A 52 -14.61 -2.62 6.83
CA THR A 52 -15.24 -3.43 7.85
C THR A 52 -15.45 -2.65 9.15
N ARG A 53 -16.28 -3.15 10.03
CA ARG A 53 -16.43 -2.59 11.37
C ARG A 53 -15.27 -3.06 12.27
N ALA A 54 -14.66 -2.11 12.97
CA ALA A 54 -13.66 -2.41 13.99
C ALA A 54 -14.28 -3.24 15.14
N ARG A 55 -13.52 -4.17 15.67
CA ARG A 55 -13.86 -5.08 16.77
C ARG A 55 -12.65 -5.26 17.68
N PRO A 56 -12.80 -5.84 18.88
CA PRO A 56 -11.65 -6.07 19.77
C PRO A 56 -10.54 -6.93 19.16
N ASP A 57 -10.90 -7.91 18.34
CA ASP A 57 -9.99 -8.77 17.59
C ASP A 57 -9.48 -8.15 16.27
N ARG A 58 -10.06 -7.03 15.87
CA ARG A 58 -9.73 -6.25 14.67
C ARG A 58 -9.85 -4.75 14.98
N PRO A 59 -8.86 -4.12 15.62
CA PRO A 59 -8.90 -2.70 15.97
C PRO A 59 -8.98 -1.82 14.73
N ALA A 60 -9.38 -0.56 14.91
CA ALA A 60 -9.43 0.41 13.83
C ALA A 60 -8.05 0.60 13.20
N GLY A 61 -8.01 0.63 11.88
CA GLY A 61 -6.77 0.79 11.12
C GLY A 61 -6.85 0.17 9.73
N TRP A 62 -5.87 0.51 8.92
CA TRP A 62 -5.63 -0.15 7.65
C TRP A 62 -4.85 -1.45 7.86
N LEU A 63 -5.26 -2.52 7.20
CA LEU A 63 -4.54 -3.77 7.12
C LEU A 63 -4.18 -4.06 5.67
N THR A 64 -2.90 -4.26 5.41
CA THR A 64 -2.39 -4.71 4.11
C THR A 64 -2.39 -6.23 4.06
N TYR A 65 -2.84 -6.80 2.97
CA TYR A 65 -2.85 -8.24 2.72
C TYR A 65 -1.82 -8.60 1.65
N LEU A 66 -1.08 -9.66 1.93
CA LEU A 66 -0.22 -10.35 0.96
C LEU A 66 -0.98 -11.53 0.35
N THR A 67 -0.91 -11.70 -0.97
CA THR A 67 -1.47 -12.90 -1.58
C THR A 67 -0.56 -14.11 -1.37
N GLU A 68 -1.16 -15.27 -1.13
CA GLU A 68 -0.46 -16.55 -0.96
C GLU A 68 -1.30 -17.69 -1.57
N HIS A 69 -0.64 -18.73 -2.04
CA HIS A 69 -1.33 -19.88 -2.63
C HIS A 69 -1.87 -20.88 -1.60
N ASN A 70 -1.27 -20.92 -0.40
CA ASN A 70 -1.62 -21.88 0.66
C ASN A 70 -1.36 -21.26 2.03
N LEU A 71 -2.44 -20.95 2.75
CA LEU A 71 -2.37 -20.30 4.05
C LEU A 71 -1.61 -21.14 5.09
N GLU A 72 -1.81 -22.46 5.11
CA GLU A 72 -1.19 -23.35 6.09
C GLU A 72 0.33 -23.34 5.96
N SER A 73 0.83 -23.41 4.72
CA SER A 73 2.26 -23.33 4.43
C SER A 73 2.85 -21.97 4.79
N SER A 74 2.11 -20.90 4.51
CA SER A 74 2.56 -19.53 4.84
C SER A 74 2.60 -19.29 6.34
N ILE A 75 1.59 -19.78 7.09
CA ILE A 75 1.55 -19.71 8.55
C ILE A 75 2.72 -20.49 9.16
N MET A 76 3.04 -21.66 8.61
CA MET A 76 4.19 -22.44 9.07
C MET A 76 5.49 -21.66 8.91
N ARG A 77 5.76 -21.08 7.73
CA ARG A 77 6.95 -20.22 7.49
C ARG A 77 6.99 -19.01 8.42
N VAL A 78 5.84 -18.36 8.65
CA VAL A 78 5.72 -17.22 9.58
C VAL A 78 6.15 -17.63 11.00
N ARG A 79 5.67 -18.78 11.50
CA ARG A 79 6.03 -19.30 12.83
C ARG A 79 7.51 -19.70 12.92
N GLU A 80 8.05 -20.34 11.88
CA GLU A 80 9.46 -20.71 11.77
C GLU A 80 10.39 -19.49 11.76
N ALA A 81 9.93 -18.38 11.13
CA ALA A 81 10.64 -17.11 11.11
C ALA A 81 10.48 -16.28 12.41
N GLY A 82 9.78 -16.79 13.42
CA GLY A 82 9.58 -16.14 14.72
C GLY A 82 8.35 -15.23 14.81
N GLY A 83 7.52 -15.17 13.78
CA GLY A 83 6.24 -14.46 13.80
C GLY A 83 5.13 -15.26 14.50
N ARG A 84 3.96 -14.66 14.61
CA ARG A 84 2.79 -15.30 15.26
C ARG A 84 1.50 -15.07 14.47
N VAL A 85 0.55 -15.95 14.65
CA VAL A 85 -0.81 -15.79 14.14
C VAL A 85 -1.60 -14.92 15.13
N VAL A 86 -2.24 -13.88 14.62
CA VAL A 86 -3.11 -12.96 15.36
C VAL A 86 -4.58 -13.36 15.19
N ALA A 87 -4.96 -13.73 13.95
CA ALA A 87 -6.25 -14.31 13.66
C ALA A 87 -6.06 -15.56 12.78
N GLU A 88 -6.65 -16.66 13.20
CA GLU A 88 -6.58 -17.94 12.49
C GLU A 88 -7.31 -17.86 11.13
N PRO A 89 -6.98 -18.78 10.19
CA PRO A 89 -7.62 -18.82 8.88
C PRO A 89 -9.14 -18.83 8.93
N ALA A 90 -9.76 -17.94 8.20
CA ALA A 90 -11.21 -17.84 8.06
C ALA A 90 -11.61 -17.66 6.59
N GLU A 91 -12.76 -18.23 6.23
CA GLU A 91 -13.39 -18.03 4.91
C GLU A 91 -14.07 -16.66 4.86
N GLY A 92 -14.03 -16.01 3.72
CA GLY A 92 -14.75 -14.75 3.50
C GLY A 92 -14.35 -14.06 2.19
N HIS A 93 -15.24 -13.19 1.70
CA HIS A 93 -14.97 -12.27 0.59
C HIS A 93 -14.45 -12.88 -0.73
N GLY A 94 -14.63 -14.18 -0.93
CA GLY A 94 -14.13 -14.90 -2.14
C GLY A 94 -12.72 -15.47 -2.00
N GLY A 95 -12.30 -15.76 -0.77
CA GLY A 95 -11.04 -16.41 -0.43
C GLY A 95 -10.96 -16.79 1.03
N ARG A 96 -9.76 -17.11 1.49
CA ARG A 96 -9.44 -17.34 2.90
C ARG A 96 -8.40 -16.31 3.35
N SER A 97 -8.48 -15.88 4.59
CA SER A 97 -7.49 -14.98 5.17
C SER A 97 -7.06 -15.39 6.55
N ALA A 98 -5.85 -15.05 6.91
CA ALA A 98 -5.33 -15.08 8.27
C ALA A 98 -4.66 -13.73 8.56
N VAL A 99 -4.53 -13.37 9.82
CA VAL A 99 -3.77 -12.18 10.25
C VAL A 99 -2.56 -12.65 11.04
N ILE A 100 -1.41 -12.14 10.69
CA ILE A 100 -0.13 -12.47 11.33
C ILE A 100 0.53 -11.21 11.88
N ALA A 101 1.45 -11.40 12.79
CA ALA A 101 2.38 -10.36 13.21
C ALA A 101 3.82 -10.85 13.07
N ASP A 102 4.70 -9.96 12.66
CA ASP A 102 6.13 -10.18 12.69
C ASP A 102 6.67 -10.21 14.14
N PRO A 103 7.95 -10.54 14.38
CA PRO A 103 8.54 -10.58 15.72
C PRO A 103 8.47 -9.23 16.47
N ALA A 104 8.49 -8.11 15.75
CA ALA A 104 8.41 -6.77 16.31
C ALA A 104 6.97 -6.28 16.55
N GLY A 105 5.97 -7.06 16.09
CA GLY A 105 4.55 -6.78 16.29
C GLY A 105 3.83 -6.13 15.12
N ALA A 106 4.49 -5.86 14.00
CA ALA A 106 3.84 -5.35 12.80
C ALA A 106 2.87 -6.37 12.20
N VAL A 107 1.64 -5.94 11.95
CA VAL A 107 0.51 -6.82 11.59
C VAL A 107 0.23 -6.76 10.09
N LEU A 108 0.09 -7.93 9.46
CA LEU A 108 -0.29 -8.12 8.06
C LEU A 108 -1.39 -9.17 7.92
N GLY A 109 -2.20 -9.02 6.88
CA GLY A 109 -3.08 -10.08 6.41
C GLY A 109 -2.37 -11.00 5.41
N ILE A 110 -2.75 -12.26 5.39
CA ILE A 110 -2.41 -13.22 4.33
C ILE A 110 -3.70 -13.61 3.64
N TRP A 111 -3.72 -13.56 2.32
CA TRP A 111 -4.90 -13.82 1.49
C TRP A 111 -4.66 -14.99 0.54
N GLU A 112 -5.46 -16.04 0.67
CA GLU A 112 -5.55 -17.16 -0.27
C GLU A 112 -6.78 -16.97 -1.16
N PRO A 113 -6.62 -16.56 -2.43
CA PRO A 113 -7.75 -16.25 -3.31
C PRO A 113 -8.50 -17.52 -3.75
N ARG A 114 -9.85 -17.47 -3.73
CA ARG A 114 -10.75 -18.52 -4.24
C ARG A 114 -11.80 -17.99 -5.23
N GLY A 115 -11.60 -16.77 -5.73
CA GLY A 115 -12.53 -16.08 -6.65
C GLY A 115 -12.32 -14.57 -6.66
N PHE A 116 -11.84 -14.01 -5.54
CA PHE A 116 -11.43 -12.63 -5.45
C PHE A 116 -9.92 -12.56 -5.21
N THR A 117 -9.18 -11.97 -6.16
CA THR A 117 -7.71 -11.96 -6.16
C THR A 117 -7.10 -10.74 -5.44
N GLY A 118 -7.91 -9.76 -5.02
CA GLY A 118 -7.45 -8.51 -4.44
C GLY A 118 -7.89 -7.30 -5.26
N ALA A 119 -7.13 -6.22 -5.21
CA ALA A 119 -7.42 -4.99 -5.94
C ALA A 119 -7.53 -5.24 -7.46
N GLN A 120 -8.57 -4.71 -8.07
CA GLN A 120 -8.88 -4.94 -9.49
C GLN A 120 -8.27 -3.89 -10.43
N VAL A 121 -7.74 -2.83 -9.83
CA VAL A 121 -7.11 -1.71 -10.53
C VAL A 121 -5.95 -1.18 -9.71
N GLY A 122 -4.90 -0.72 -10.37
CA GLY A 122 -3.70 -0.14 -9.75
C GLY A 122 -2.96 0.76 -10.72
N GLY A 123 -2.01 1.54 -10.19
CA GLY A 123 -1.19 2.45 -10.98
C GLY A 123 -1.96 3.67 -11.50
N GLU A 124 -3.01 4.08 -10.80
CA GLU A 124 -3.75 5.31 -11.08
C GLU A 124 -4.22 5.96 -9.76
N PRO A 125 -4.53 7.27 -9.75
CA PRO A 125 -5.00 7.95 -8.55
C PRO A 125 -6.18 7.24 -7.90
N GLY A 126 -6.17 7.15 -6.55
CA GLY A 126 -7.15 6.40 -5.76
C GLY A 126 -6.87 4.91 -5.65
N THR A 127 -5.71 4.40 -6.06
CA THR A 127 -5.35 2.98 -5.89
C THR A 127 -4.24 2.80 -4.85
N MET A 128 -4.20 1.62 -4.23
CA MET A 128 -3.09 1.23 -3.37
C MET A 128 -1.77 1.29 -4.17
N THR A 129 -0.74 1.86 -3.56
CA THR A 129 0.62 1.88 -4.07
C THR A 129 1.55 1.13 -3.09
N PHE A 130 2.75 1.62 -2.83
CA PHE A 130 3.74 0.97 -1.97
C PHE A 130 3.38 1.08 -0.49
N PRO A 131 2.78 0.05 0.15
CA PRO A 131 2.64 0.04 1.60
C PRO A 131 4.04 0.06 2.23
N GLU A 132 4.16 0.62 3.43
CA GLU A 132 5.45 0.79 4.09
C GLU A 132 5.49 0.06 5.43
N LEU A 133 6.55 -0.68 5.69
CA LEU A 133 6.91 -1.11 7.02
C LEU A 133 7.68 0.01 7.72
N LEU A 134 7.15 0.49 8.81
CA LEU A 134 7.87 1.36 9.73
C LEU A 134 8.43 0.47 10.84
N THR A 135 9.75 0.52 11.07
CA THR A 135 10.41 -0.33 12.07
C THR A 135 11.63 0.38 12.67
N ASP A 136 11.97 0.03 13.90
CA ASP A 136 13.19 0.42 14.57
C ASP A 136 14.30 -0.63 14.43
N ASP A 137 14.01 -1.80 13.82
CA ASP A 137 14.97 -2.88 13.55
C ASP A 137 14.79 -3.44 12.12
N SER A 138 15.45 -2.78 11.16
CA SER A 138 15.43 -3.19 9.75
C SER A 138 16.07 -4.56 9.51
N VAL A 139 17.07 -4.94 10.33
CA VAL A 139 17.78 -6.22 10.20
C VAL A 139 16.87 -7.37 10.63
N ALA A 140 16.19 -7.25 11.77
CA ALA A 140 15.22 -8.26 12.20
C ALA A 140 14.05 -8.38 11.21
N ALA A 141 13.56 -7.25 10.69
CA ALA A 141 12.54 -7.24 9.65
C ALA A 141 13.02 -7.95 8.37
N ALA A 142 14.22 -7.65 7.87
CA ALA A 142 14.78 -8.29 6.68
C ALA A 142 14.90 -9.82 6.85
N ASN A 143 15.33 -10.28 8.02
CA ASN A 143 15.39 -11.70 8.33
C ASN A 143 14.01 -12.35 8.32
N PHE A 144 13.03 -11.74 8.96
CA PHE A 144 11.67 -12.28 9.04
C PHE A 144 10.99 -12.33 7.66
N TYR A 145 10.90 -11.20 6.95
CA TYR A 145 10.22 -11.14 5.66
C TYR A 145 10.96 -11.94 4.58
N GLY A 146 12.28 -12.04 4.67
CA GLY A 146 13.10 -12.90 3.81
C GLY A 146 12.77 -14.38 4.01
N GLN A 147 12.70 -14.86 5.25
CA GLN A 147 12.41 -16.27 5.57
C GLN A 147 10.94 -16.62 5.30
N ALA A 148 10.00 -15.76 5.69
CA ALA A 148 8.58 -16.05 5.59
C ALA A 148 8.04 -15.93 4.15
N PHE A 149 8.51 -14.94 3.38
CA PHE A 149 7.92 -14.57 2.08
C PHE A 149 8.94 -14.50 0.94
N GLY A 150 10.22 -14.74 1.20
CA GLY A 150 11.29 -14.65 0.18
C GLY A 150 11.61 -13.23 -0.26
N TRP A 151 11.31 -12.24 0.58
CA TRP A 151 11.58 -10.84 0.27
C TRP A 151 13.06 -10.51 0.41
N LEU A 152 13.52 -9.59 -0.41
CA LEU A 152 14.85 -9.03 -0.32
C LEU A 152 14.72 -7.53 -0.01
N LEU A 153 15.59 -7.03 0.84
CA LEU A 153 15.72 -5.60 1.08
C LEU A 153 16.76 -5.06 0.08
N ARG A 154 16.32 -4.17 -0.81
CA ARG A 154 17.19 -3.45 -1.73
C ARG A 154 17.55 -2.11 -1.11
N ASP A 155 18.71 -1.64 -1.47
CA ASP A 155 19.44 -0.50 -0.96
C ASP A 155 18.62 0.58 -0.26
N GLU A 156 19.16 0.99 0.85
CA GLU A 156 18.69 2.09 1.65
C GLU A 156 18.87 3.39 0.87
N TYR A 157 17.82 4.18 0.79
CA TYR A 157 17.85 5.52 0.22
C TYR A 157 17.39 6.55 1.27
N GLY A 158 17.73 7.80 1.04
CA GLY A 158 17.57 8.88 1.99
C GLY A 158 18.93 9.36 2.50
N SER A 159 18.95 10.57 3.00
CA SER A 159 20.20 11.22 3.44
C SER A 159 20.87 10.55 4.65
N ASP A 160 20.17 9.66 5.33
CA ASP A 160 20.59 8.94 6.54
C ASP A 160 20.68 7.41 6.36
N GLY A 161 20.41 6.89 5.15
CA GLY A 161 20.47 5.46 4.87
C GLY A 161 19.44 4.61 5.61
N THR A 162 18.33 5.19 6.07
CA THR A 162 17.35 4.50 6.91
C THR A 162 16.10 4.03 6.18
N ARG A 163 15.96 4.39 4.91
CA ARG A 163 14.84 3.97 4.05
C ARG A 163 15.29 2.91 3.06
N GLY A 164 14.42 1.99 2.72
CA GLY A 164 14.70 0.92 1.77
C GLY A 164 13.45 0.47 1.03
N GLU A 165 13.64 -0.42 0.08
CA GLU A 165 12.57 -1.05 -0.68
C GLU A 165 12.58 -2.56 -0.50
N TRP A 166 11.41 -3.11 -0.26
CA TRP A 166 11.18 -4.55 -0.37
C TRP A 166 10.98 -4.92 -1.83
N ILE A 167 11.76 -5.89 -2.27
CA ILE A 167 11.66 -6.43 -3.63
C ILE A 167 11.37 -7.93 -3.61
N THR A 168 10.73 -8.41 -4.66
CA THR A 168 10.59 -9.84 -4.93
C THR A 168 11.91 -10.43 -5.42
N THR A 169 11.99 -11.76 -5.50
CA THR A 169 13.10 -12.45 -6.17
C THR A 169 13.20 -12.12 -7.67
N ALA A 170 12.14 -11.59 -8.28
CA ALA A 170 12.14 -11.06 -9.63
C ALA A 170 12.64 -9.60 -9.71
N HIS A 171 13.07 -9.02 -8.59
CA HIS A 171 13.57 -7.64 -8.44
C HIS A 171 12.50 -6.55 -8.64
N ASP A 172 11.22 -6.90 -8.59
CA ASP A 172 10.12 -5.92 -8.62
C ASP A 172 9.93 -5.32 -7.23
N ALA A 173 9.98 -3.99 -7.12
CA ALA A 173 9.69 -3.28 -5.90
C ALA A 173 8.20 -3.41 -5.56
N MET A 174 7.87 -3.62 -4.28
CA MET A 174 6.49 -3.89 -3.86
C MET A 174 6.07 -3.21 -2.56
N ALA A 175 7.02 -2.77 -1.74
CA ALA A 175 6.75 -2.08 -0.48
C ALA A 175 7.96 -1.25 -0.06
N GLY A 176 7.72 -0.27 0.81
CA GLY A 176 8.76 0.56 1.40
C GLY A 176 9.18 0.10 2.79
N LEU A 177 10.36 0.52 3.21
CA LEU A 177 10.86 0.45 4.57
C LEU A 177 11.17 1.87 5.04
N ALA A 178 10.72 2.23 6.24
CA ALA A 178 11.02 3.52 6.86
C ALA A 178 11.30 3.37 8.35
N PRO A 179 12.11 4.28 8.94
CA PRO A 179 12.42 4.22 10.37
C PRO A 179 11.18 4.55 11.21
N SER A 180 11.04 3.86 12.33
CA SER A 180 10.04 4.15 13.36
C SER A 180 10.72 4.53 14.68
N ARG A 181 10.03 5.33 15.51
CA ARG A 181 10.47 5.66 16.87
C ARG A 181 9.61 4.99 17.95
N GLY A 182 8.65 4.15 17.55
CA GLY A 182 7.66 3.61 18.46
C GLY A 182 7.17 2.21 18.08
N GLY A 183 8.09 1.27 17.82
CA GLY A 183 7.75 -0.10 17.40
C GLY A 183 7.57 -0.27 15.90
N SER A 184 7.11 -1.43 15.49
CA SER A 184 6.97 -1.78 14.06
C SER A 184 5.49 -1.90 13.68
N TRP A 185 5.13 -1.32 12.54
CA TRP A 185 3.78 -1.35 11.99
C TRP A 185 3.75 -1.08 10.50
N TRP A 186 2.73 -1.59 9.82
CA TRP A 186 2.51 -1.36 8.40
C TRP A 186 1.60 -0.16 8.16
N ARG A 187 1.97 0.70 7.22
CA ARG A 187 1.18 1.83 6.75
C ARG A 187 0.70 1.58 5.33
N ALA A 188 -0.60 1.69 5.11
CA ALA A 188 -1.17 1.68 3.77
C ALA A 188 -0.83 2.96 3.05
N ALA A 189 -0.53 2.86 1.75
CA ALA A 189 -0.21 3.99 0.89
C ALA A 189 -1.11 4.00 -0.35
N PHE A 190 -1.51 5.20 -0.77
CA PHE A 190 -2.41 5.39 -1.90
C PHE A 190 -1.79 6.35 -2.92
N GLN A 191 -1.93 6.00 -4.19
CA GLN A 191 -1.53 6.89 -5.26
C GLN A 191 -2.54 8.02 -5.41
N VAL A 192 -2.06 9.24 -5.61
CA VAL A 192 -2.87 10.43 -5.89
C VAL A 192 -2.33 11.14 -7.13
N ALA A 193 -3.13 12.02 -7.71
CA ALA A 193 -2.69 12.84 -8.84
C ALA A 193 -1.75 13.96 -8.39
N ASP A 194 -2.07 14.60 -7.26
CA ASP A 194 -1.32 15.70 -6.66
C ASP A 194 -1.36 15.58 -5.13
N CYS A 195 -0.18 15.51 -4.50
CA CYS A 195 -0.09 15.43 -3.05
C CYS A 195 -0.54 16.74 -2.37
N VAL A 196 -0.23 17.89 -2.94
CA VAL A 196 -0.56 19.20 -2.31
C VAL A 196 -2.06 19.40 -2.28
N GLU A 197 -2.76 19.16 -3.39
CA GLU A 197 -4.21 19.23 -3.46
C GLU A 197 -4.86 18.22 -2.48
N THR A 198 -4.37 16.99 -2.46
CA THR A 198 -4.90 15.94 -1.55
C THR A 198 -4.68 16.29 -0.07
N LEU A 199 -3.59 16.97 0.29
CA LEU A 199 -3.36 17.45 1.65
C LEU A 199 -4.36 18.54 2.07
N GLU A 200 -4.73 19.45 1.15
CA GLU A 200 -5.75 20.46 1.38
C GLU A 200 -7.13 19.82 1.57
N ASP A 201 -7.48 18.87 0.72
CA ASP A 201 -8.71 18.10 0.80
C ASP A 201 -8.80 17.29 2.11
N CYS A 202 -7.71 16.63 2.51
CA CYS A 202 -7.66 15.89 3.76
C CYS A 202 -8.00 16.79 4.96
N ARG A 203 -7.39 18.01 5.03
CA ARG A 203 -7.72 19.00 6.08
C ARG A 203 -9.17 19.45 6.00
N ALA A 204 -9.66 19.75 4.81
CA ALA A 204 -11.04 20.21 4.60
C ALA A 204 -12.08 19.15 5.01
N TYR A 205 -11.72 17.87 4.93
CA TYR A 205 -12.60 16.75 5.30
C TYR A 205 -12.38 16.27 6.74
N GLY A 206 -11.55 16.97 7.53
CA GLY A 206 -11.35 16.73 8.96
C GLY A 206 -10.21 15.77 9.30
N GLY A 207 -9.39 15.38 8.34
CA GLY A 207 -8.16 14.63 8.58
C GLY A 207 -7.01 15.53 9.05
N THR A 208 -5.88 14.93 9.37
CA THR A 208 -4.68 15.61 9.84
C THR A 208 -3.51 15.34 8.91
N VAL A 209 -2.77 16.38 8.58
CA VAL A 209 -1.49 16.26 7.84
C VAL A 209 -0.36 16.09 8.84
N VAL A 210 0.33 14.97 8.79
CA VAL A 210 1.48 14.64 9.64
C VAL A 210 2.76 15.20 9.04
N SER A 211 2.98 14.97 7.74
CA SER A 211 4.07 15.60 6.99
C SER A 211 3.52 16.25 5.72
N GLY A 212 4.10 17.38 5.32
CA GLY A 212 3.81 18.00 4.03
C GLY A 212 4.33 17.15 2.87
N ALA A 213 3.98 17.55 1.63
CA ALA A 213 4.50 16.91 0.44
C ALA A 213 6.03 17.03 0.37
N GLN A 214 6.71 15.90 0.27
CA GLN A 214 8.16 15.78 0.20
C GLN A 214 8.52 15.19 -1.16
N ASP A 215 9.52 15.76 -1.82
CA ASP A 215 10.09 15.21 -3.05
C ASP A 215 11.00 14.03 -2.66
N MET A 216 10.70 12.86 -3.19
CA MET A 216 11.43 11.61 -2.95
C MET A 216 12.36 11.26 -4.14
N GLY A 217 12.48 12.15 -5.14
CA GLY A 217 13.25 11.93 -6.36
C GLY A 217 12.51 11.12 -7.45
N PHE A 218 11.58 10.27 -7.04
CA PHE A 218 10.70 9.51 -7.97
C PHE A 218 9.25 10.03 -7.97
N GLY A 219 8.97 11.04 -7.15
CA GLY A 219 7.65 11.64 -6.98
C GLY A 219 7.50 12.30 -5.63
N THR A 220 6.32 12.81 -5.34
CA THR A 220 6.01 13.43 -4.06
C THR A 220 5.29 12.44 -3.13
N TYR A 221 5.52 12.59 -1.82
CA TYR A 221 5.01 11.73 -0.77
C TYR A 221 4.57 12.56 0.43
N ALA A 222 3.52 12.13 1.13
CA ALA A 222 3.06 12.77 2.36
C ALA A 222 2.39 11.76 3.31
N GLU A 223 2.39 12.11 4.60
CA GLU A 223 1.80 11.30 5.69
C GLU A 223 0.59 12.02 6.29
N LEU A 224 -0.48 11.24 6.49
CA LEU A 224 -1.76 11.75 6.94
C LEU A 224 -2.38 10.85 8.02
N LEU A 225 -3.33 11.43 8.77
CA LEU A 225 -4.28 10.68 9.58
C LEU A 225 -5.69 11.00 9.08
N ASP A 226 -6.54 9.98 9.08
CA ASP A 226 -7.97 10.21 8.88
C ASP A 226 -8.60 10.93 10.10
N PRO A 227 -9.89 11.32 10.07
CA PRO A 227 -10.54 12.01 11.18
C PRO A 227 -10.59 11.23 12.51
N TRP A 228 -10.29 9.94 12.49
CA TRP A 228 -10.26 9.06 13.67
C TRP A 228 -8.83 8.69 14.09
N GLY A 229 -7.82 9.30 13.46
CA GLY A 229 -6.42 9.10 13.78
C GLY A 229 -5.78 7.86 13.13
N VAL A 230 -6.43 7.25 12.13
CA VAL A 230 -5.84 6.14 11.38
C VAL A 230 -4.79 6.66 10.41
N PRO A 231 -3.53 6.19 10.52
CA PRO A 231 -2.46 6.65 9.64
C PRO A 231 -2.52 6.00 8.26
N PHE A 232 -2.23 6.81 7.24
CA PHE A 232 -2.00 6.39 5.88
C PHE A 232 -1.05 7.35 5.18
N SER A 233 -0.51 6.97 4.03
CA SER A 233 0.30 7.86 3.21
C SER A 233 -0.28 8.00 1.80
N ILE A 234 0.15 9.06 1.14
CA ILE A 234 -0.16 9.32 -0.26
C ILE A 234 1.13 9.54 -1.04
N ALA A 235 1.13 9.11 -2.30
CA ALA A 235 2.22 9.34 -3.21
C ALA A 235 1.70 9.76 -4.59
N ALA A 236 2.30 10.78 -5.18
CA ALA A 236 2.10 11.15 -6.56
C ALA A 236 3.39 10.88 -7.34
N PRO A 237 3.34 10.17 -8.48
CA PRO A 237 4.53 9.96 -9.30
C PRO A 237 5.08 11.30 -9.79
N ALA A 238 6.39 11.39 -10.01
CA ALA A 238 6.99 12.55 -10.64
C ALA A 238 6.32 12.80 -11.99
N ALA A 239 5.99 14.06 -12.27
CA ALA A 239 5.56 14.42 -13.60
C ALA A 239 6.71 14.10 -14.57
N ILE A 240 6.51 13.16 -15.49
CA ILE A 240 7.48 12.93 -16.57
C ILE A 240 7.45 14.19 -17.45
N PRO A 241 8.53 14.95 -17.53
CA PRO A 241 8.57 16.08 -18.44
C PRO A 241 8.47 15.52 -19.86
N ILE A 242 7.30 15.66 -20.49
CA ILE A 242 7.19 15.39 -21.92
C ILE A 242 7.78 16.59 -22.62
N GLU A 243 9.10 16.62 -22.82
CA GLU A 243 9.72 17.54 -23.77
C GLU A 243 9.41 17.05 -25.19
N LEU A 244 8.28 17.50 -25.70
CA LEU A 244 7.98 17.43 -27.14
C LEU A 244 8.81 18.50 -27.85
N THR A 245 10.02 18.14 -28.28
CA THR A 245 10.79 19.02 -29.16
C THR A 245 10.32 18.76 -30.60
N MET A 246 9.52 19.69 -31.15
CA MET A 246 9.22 19.70 -32.57
C MET A 246 10.33 20.47 -33.29
N SER A 247 11.19 19.76 -34.02
CA SER A 247 12.12 20.38 -34.95
C SER A 247 11.53 20.33 -36.35
N TYR A 248 11.32 21.49 -36.94
CA TYR A 248 10.94 21.62 -38.36
C TYR A 248 12.20 21.88 -39.20
N THR A 249 12.54 20.96 -40.07
CA THR A 249 13.54 21.18 -41.13
C THR A 249 12.81 21.30 -42.46
N PRO A 250 13.01 22.41 -43.21
CA PRO A 250 12.20 22.75 -44.39
C PRO A 250 12.28 21.78 -45.57
N ASN A 251 13.10 20.72 -45.53
CA ASN A 251 13.28 19.77 -46.65
C ASN A 251 13.15 18.29 -46.30
N SER A 252 12.75 17.89 -45.05
CA SER A 252 12.74 16.47 -44.68
C SER A 252 11.47 15.99 -43.95
N GLY A 253 10.44 16.82 -43.84
CA GLY A 253 9.24 16.39 -43.10
C GLY A 253 9.41 16.54 -41.56
N MET A 254 8.32 16.34 -40.83
CA MET A 254 8.26 16.46 -39.38
C MET A 254 8.82 15.19 -38.74
N GLU A 255 9.92 15.28 -38.01
CA GLU A 255 10.46 14.20 -37.18
C GLU A 255 10.12 14.45 -35.71
N LEU A 256 9.51 13.46 -35.06
CA LEU A 256 9.25 13.47 -33.61
C LEU A 256 10.40 12.73 -32.93
N THR A 257 11.23 13.42 -32.15
CA THR A 257 12.22 12.80 -31.29
C THR A 257 11.77 12.82 -29.82
N PHE A 258 11.76 11.67 -29.20
CA PHE A 258 11.54 11.51 -27.77
C PHE A 258 12.92 11.58 -27.08
N GLY A 259 13.16 12.59 -26.27
CA GLY A 259 14.34 12.65 -25.39
C GLY A 259 14.08 11.77 -24.17
N GLY A 260 15.05 10.88 -23.86
CA GLY A 260 15.07 10.02 -22.69
C GLY A 260 15.58 10.73 -21.44
#